data_ebe9193dd3777841db3dfa786e878253
#
_entry.id   ebe9193dd3777841db3dfa786e878253
#
_cell.length_a   1.000
_cell.length_b   1.000
_cell.length_c   1.000
_cell.angle_alpha   90.00
_cell.angle_beta   90.00
_cell.angle_gamma   90.00
#
_symmetry.space_group_name_H-M   'P 1'
#
loop_
_entity.id
_entity.type
_entity.pdbx_description
1 polymer ?
#
loop_
_entity_poly.entity_id
_entity_poly.type
_entity_poly.pdbx_seq_one_letter_code
_entity_poly.pdbx_strand_id
1 'polypeptide(L)'
;KHIQIRNGSILITKDGTLGKVAYIQGLTMPATLNAGVFNVEIKDENEVDNRYLFQYLKAPFLMDYVDKKATGGTIKHLNQNILVDFPVVLPHKAEQEKIGEYFLAIDHLITLHQRKPVVVNSSSTMNALPNQHLYFQVLE
;
A
#
# COMPACT_ATOMS: atom_id res chain seq x y z
N LYS A 1 -6.79 20.36 6.38
CA LYS A 1 -5.46 19.91 6.82
C LYS A 1 -5.00 18.89 5.79
N HIS A 2 -4.00 19.25 4.98
CA HIS A 2 -3.45 18.31 3.99
C HIS A 2 -2.57 17.30 4.73
N ILE A 3 -2.86 16.02 4.54
CA ILE A 3 -2.05 14.94 5.10
C ILE A 3 -0.87 14.73 4.14
N GLN A 4 0.33 14.95 4.63
CA GLN A 4 1.55 14.63 3.89
C GLN A 4 1.83 13.14 3.97
N ILE A 5 2.21 12.55 2.84
CA ILE A 5 2.70 11.18 2.76
C ILE A 5 4.22 11.17 2.70
N ARG A 6 4.81 10.12 3.24
CA ARG A 6 6.27 9.88 3.28
C ARG A 6 6.59 8.45 2.87
N ASN A 7 7.85 8.16 2.63
CA ASN A 7 8.30 6.79 2.45
C ASN A 7 7.96 5.96 3.71
N GLY A 8 7.40 4.77 3.52
CA GLY A 8 6.88 3.93 4.59
C GLY A 8 5.40 4.19 4.93
N SER A 9 4.75 5.21 4.36
CA SER A 9 3.31 5.39 4.52
C SER A 9 2.54 4.23 3.90
N ILE A 10 1.48 3.78 4.59
CA ILE A 10 0.55 2.77 4.10
C ILE A 10 -0.78 3.46 3.79
N LEU A 11 -1.23 3.34 2.55
CA LEU A 11 -2.46 3.96 2.08
C LEU A 11 -3.55 2.90 1.88
N ILE A 12 -4.79 3.24 2.27
CA ILE A 12 -5.95 2.35 2.09
C ILE A 12 -7.08 3.14 1.44
N THR A 13 -7.63 2.64 0.33
CA THR A 13 -8.78 3.27 -0.33
C THR A 13 -10.04 3.09 0.52
N LYS A 14 -10.75 4.20 0.76
CA LYS A 14 -12.01 4.22 1.53
C LYS A 14 -13.25 4.39 0.67
N ASP A 15 -13.09 4.80 -0.58
CA ASP A 15 -14.15 5.06 -1.55
C ASP A 15 -13.85 4.37 -2.88
N GLY A 16 -14.88 4.04 -3.66
CA GLY A 16 -14.76 3.35 -4.94
C GLY A 16 -14.37 1.89 -4.75
N THR A 17 -13.15 1.51 -5.12
CA THR A 17 -12.63 0.16 -4.83
C THR A 17 -12.09 0.14 -3.41
N LEU A 18 -12.91 -0.34 -2.47
CA LEU A 18 -12.59 -0.34 -1.05
C LEU A 18 -11.44 -1.29 -0.71
N GLY A 19 -10.65 -0.91 0.31
CA GLY A 19 -9.65 -1.78 0.92
C GLY A 19 -8.43 -2.08 0.07
N LYS A 20 -8.21 -1.38 -1.05
CA LYS A 20 -6.94 -1.45 -1.78
C LYS A 20 -5.84 -0.82 -0.92
N VAL A 21 -4.75 -1.55 -0.73
CA VAL A 21 -3.63 -1.13 0.13
C VAL A 21 -2.39 -0.87 -0.71
N ALA A 22 -1.74 0.27 -0.48
CA ALA A 22 -0.50 0.65 -1.15
C ALA A 22 0.58 1.00 -0.13
N TYR A 23 1.83 0.65 -0.42
CA TYR A 23 3.01 0.99 0.36
C TYR A 23 3.86 2.00 -0.40
N ILE A 24 4.18 3.12 0.23
CA ILE A 24 4.90 4.23 -0.41
C ILE A 24 6.39 4.03 -0.27
N GLN A 25 7.08 3.95 -1.41
CA GLN A 25 8.54 3.85 -1.52
C GLN A 25 9.06 4.75 -2.63
N GLY A 26 10.30 5.22 -2.50
CA GLY A 26 10.97 6.01 -3.54
C GLY A 26 10.40 7.41 -3.74
N LEU A 27 9.66 7.93 -2.76
CA LEU A 27 9.16 9.30 -2.79
C LEU A 27 10.34 10.28 -2.67
N THR A 28 10.56 11.10 -3.69
CA THR A 28 11.64 12.09 -3.75
C THR A 28 11.16 13.51 -3.47
N MET A 29 9.85 13.74 -3.53
CA MET A 29 9.22 15.03 -3.25
C MET A 29 8.03 14.85 -2.32
N PRO A 30 7.67 15.90 -1.52
CA PRO A 30 6.47 15.87 -0.72
C PRO A 30 5.22 15.63 -1.57
N ALA A 31 4.36 14.73 -1.14
CA ALA A 31 3.07 14.48 -1.78
C ALA A 31 1.94 14.59 -0.75
N THR A 32 0.74 14.91 -1.21
CA THR A 32 -0.44 15.06 -0.38
C THR A 32 -1.51 14.06 -0.79
N LEU A 33 -2.33 13.65 0.17
CA LEU A 33 -3.42 12.72 -0.05
C LEU A 33 -4.69 13.38 -0.58
N ASN A 34 -5.36 12.65 -1.45
CA ASN A 34 -6.75 12.88 -1.82
C ASN A 34 -7.69 12.40 -0.68
N ALA A 35 -8.90 12.99 -0.61
CA ALA A 35 -9.90 12.70 0.41
C ALA A 35 -10.42 11.23 0.42
N GLY A 36 -10.27 10.49 -0.69
CA GLY A 36 -10.73 9.10 -0.84
C GLY A 36 -9.82 8.02 -0.25
N VAL A 37 -8.75 8.40 0.47
CA VAL A 37 -7.72 7.47 0.95
C VAL A 37 -7.40 7.74 2.41
N PHE A 38 -7.19 6.69 3.21
CA PHE A 38 -6.60 6.77 4.53
C PHE A 38 -5.08 6.65 4.48
N ASN A 39 -4.38 7.37 5.35
CA ASN A 39 -2.98 7.15 5.66
C ASN A 39 -2.87 6.45 7.01
N VAL A 40 -2.32 5.26 7.04
CA VAL A 40 -2.05 4.52 8.26
C VAL A 40 -0.66 4.88 8.74
N GLU A 41 -0.57 5.46 9.93
CA GLU A 41 0.69 5.84 10.57
C GLU A 41 0.97 4.92 11.76
N ILE A 42 2.17 4.39 11.81
CA ILE A 42 2.66 3.62 12.95
C ILE A 42 3.12 4.59 14.03
N LYS A 43 2.59 4.43 15.23
CA LYS A 43 2.95 5.27 16.39
C LYS A 43 4.26 4.84 17.02
N ASP A 44 4.54 3.55 17.07
CA ASP A 44 5.76 2.98 17.64
C ASP A 44 6.42 2.03 16.63
N GLU A 45 7.47 2.55 15.99
CA GLU A 45 8.26 1.81 14.99
C GLU A 45 9.16 0.72 15.65
N ASN A 46 9.31 0.72 16.98
CA ASN A 46 10.01 -0.37 17.66
C ASN A 46 9.11 -1.61 17.81
N GLU A 47 7.82 -1.42 17.90
CA GLU A 47 6.87 -2.52 18.07
C GLU A 47 6.32 -3.03 16.72
N VAL A 48 6.13 -2.15 15.74
CA VAL A 48 5.48 -2.49 14.47
C VAL A 48 6.39 -2.20 13.28
N ASP A 49 6.56 -3.18 12.40
CA ASP A 49 7.24 -3.01 11.11
C ASP A 49 6.24 -2.60 10.02
N ASN A 50 6.55 -1.52 9.29
CA ASN A 50 5.68 -0.96 8.24
C ASN A 50 5.41 -1.96 7.12
N ARG A 51 6.42 -2.74 6.72
CA ARG A 51 6.33 -3.71 5.62
C ARG A 51 5.45 -4.88 6.02
N TYR A 52 5.60 -5.34 7.27
CA TYR A 52 4.72 -6.37 7.84
C TYR A 52 3.28 -5.89 7.90
N LEU A 53 3.03 -4.71 8.46
CA LEU A 53 1.69 -4.15 8.56
C LEU A 53 1.04 -3.95 7.18
N PHE A 54 1.81 -3.48 6.19
CA PHE A 54 1.35 -3.38 4.81
C PHE A 54 0.88 -4.74 4.29
N GLN A 55 1.67 -5.80 4.43
CA GLN A 55 1.31 -7.13 3.96
C GLN A 55 0.10 -7.70 4.70
N TYR A 56 -0.01 -7.45 6.01
CA TYR A 56 -1.14 -7.87 6.81
C TYR A 56 -2.45 -7.21 6.37
N LEU A 57 -2.41 -5.90 6.11
CA LEU A 57 -3.57 -5.13 5.63
C LEU A 57 -3.94 -5.47 4.18
N LYS A 58 -2.97 -5.82 3.34
CA LYS A 58 -3.17 -6.25 1.95
C LYS A 58 -3.78 -7.65 1.85
N ALA A 59 -3.52 -8.50 2.83
CA ALA A 59 -4.09 -9.84 2.90
C ALA A 59 -5.62 -9.79 3.07
N PRO A 60 -6.37 -10.88 2.79
CA PRO A 60 -7.83 -10.90 2.88
C PRO A 60 -8.41 -10.52 4.24
N PHE A 61 -7.60 -10.58 5.30
CA PHE A 61 -8.04 -10.38 6.69
C PHE A 61 -8.83 -9.10 6.91
N LEU A 62 -8.36 -7.98 6.33
CA LEU A 62 -9.04 -6.69 6.47
C LEU A 62 -10.43 -6.71 5.84
N MET A 63 -10.52 -7.18 4.58
CA MET A 63 -11.82 -7.19 3.87
C MET A 63 -12.77 -8.22 4.45
N ASP A 64 -12.29 -9.38 4.89
CA ASP A 64 -13.10 -10.37 5.61
C ASP A 64 -13.67 -9.80 6.93
N TYR A 65 -12.89 -8.97 7.62
CA TYR A 65 -13.35 -8.28 8.82
C TYR A 65 -14.41 -7.21 8.49
N VAL A 66 -14.16 -6.43 7.46
CA VAL A 66 -15.10 -5.41 6.95
C VAL A 66 -16.43 -6.04 6.58
N ASP A 67 -16.40 -7.14 5.82
CA ASP A 67 -17.61 -7.86 5.38
C ASP A 67 -18.41 -8.44 6.56
N LYS A 68 -17.72 -8.95 7.57
CA LYS A 68 -18.38 -9.43 8.80
C LYS A 68 -19.05 -8.31 9.62
N LYS A 69 -18.52 -7.08 9.52
CA LYS A 69 -19.11 -5.90 10.18
C LYS A 69 -20.28 -5.31 9.37
N ALA A 70 -20.39 -5.65 8.09
CA ALA A 70 -21.52 -5.29 7.24
C ALA A 70 -22.75 -6.09 7.64
N THR A 71 -23.56 -5.59 8.53
CA THR A 71 -24.84 -6.18 8.92
C THR A 71 -25.84 -6.09 7.74
N GLY A 72 -25.74 -7.04 6.79
CA GLY A 72 -26.79 -7.25 5.78
C GLY A 72 -26.83 -6.25 4.62
N GLY A 73 -25.81 -5.41 4.43
CA GLY A 73 -25.72 -4.44 3.33
C GLY A 73 -24.33 -4.37 2.70
N THR A 74 -24.27 -3.91 1.44
CA THR A 74 -22.98 -3.62 0.80
C THR A 74 -22.35 -2.38 1.44
N ILE A 75 -21.13 -2.51 1.96
CA ILE A 75 -20.37 -1.36 2.44
C ILE A 75 -19.93 -0.53 1.24
N LYS A 76 -20.43 0.71 1.15
CA LYS A 76 -20.07 1.65 0.09
C LYS A 76 -18.84 2.51 0.42
N HIS A 77 -18.53 2.63 1.72
CA HIS A 77 -17.43 3.45 2.24
C HIS A 77 -16.75 2.73 3.39
N LEU A 78 -15.43 2.69 3.37
CA LEU A 78 -14.64 2.20 4.49
C LEU A 78 -14.60 3.28 5.57
N ASN A 79 -15.13 2.97 6.76
CA ASN A 79 -15.20 3.88 7.89
C ASN A 79 -13.90 3.80 8.70
N GLN A 80 -13.42 4.93 9.20
CA GLN A 80 -12.23 5.00 10.05
C GLN A 80 -12.34 4.13 11.30
N ASN A 81 -13.50 4.06 11.92
CA ASN A 81 -13.72 3.24 13.13
C ASN A 81 -13.51 1.76 12.86
N ILE A 82 -13.88 1.27 11.67
CA ILE A 82 -13.64 -0.12 11.27
C ILE A 82 -12.14 -0.43 11.20
N LEU A 83 -11.33 0.52 10.69
CA LEU A 83 -9.88 0.36 10.64
C LEU A 83 -9.24 0.43 12.04
N VAL A 84 -9.72 1.33 12.90
CA VAL A 84 -9.22 1.48 14.28
C VAL A 84 -9.52 0.21 15.10
N ASP A 85 -10.68 -0.40 14.89
CA ASP A 85 -11.12 -1.60 15.60
C ASP A 85 -10.60 -2.89 14.97
N PHE A 86 -9.93 -2.82 13.82
CA PHE A 86 -9.41 -3.99 13.13
C PHE A 86 -8.27 -4.64 13.92
N PRO A 87 -8.40 -5.92 14.35
CA PRO A 87 -7.37 -6.58 15.12
C PRO A 87 -6.19 -6.98 14.23
N VAL A 88 -5.00 -6.53 14.58
CA VAL A 88 -3.74 -6.91 13.92
C VAL A 88 -2.97 -7.85 14.84
N VAL A 89 -2.63 -9.04 14.35
CA VAL A 89 -1.76 -9.98 15.08
C VAL A 89 -0.31 -9.56 14.87
N LEU A 90 0.40 -9.27 15.94
CA LEU A 90 1.79 -8.83 15.92
C LEU A 90 2.71 -9.92 16.50
N PRO A 91 3.48 -10.64 15.70
CA PRO A 91 4.58 -11.48 16.19
C PRO A 91 5.72 -10.60 16.73
N HIS A 92 6.81 -11.21 17.22
CA HIS A 92 7.98 -10.45 17.63
C HIS A 92 8.51 -9.58 16.49
N LYS A 93 9.02 -8.37 16.82
CA LYS A 93 9.50 -7.39 15.85
C LYS A 93 10.45 -7.98 14.80
N ALA A 94 11.43 -8.78 15.23
CA ALA A 94 12.36 -9.45 14.31
C ALA A 94 11.70 -10.42 13.34
N GLU A 95 10.57 -11.01 13.72
CA GLU A 95 9.78 -11.87 12.83
C GLU A 95 8.95 -11.04 11.85
N GLN A 96 8.35 -9.94 12.32
CA GLN A 96 7.65 -8.99 11.45
C GLN A 96 8.57 -8.47 10.34
N GLU A 97 9.79 -8.09 10.68
CA GLU A 97 10.80 -7.59 9.72
C GLU A 97 11.10 -8.63 8.64
N LYS A 98 11.34 -9.88 9.03
CA LYS A 98 11.60 -10.97 8.08
C LYS A 98 10.40 -11.26 7.17
N ILE A 99 9.20 -11.30 7.73
CA ILE A 99 7.97 -11.52 6.97
C ILE A 99 7.75 -10.36 5.98
N GLY A 100 7.87 -9.12 6.46
CA GLY A 100 7.70 -7.92 5.65
C GLY A 100 8.69 -7.85 4.48
N GLU A 101 9.97 -8.14 4.73
CA GLU A 101 11.02 -8.18 3.70
C GLU A 101 10.75 -9.27 2.67
N TYR A 102 10.41 -10.47 3.11
CA TYR A 102 10.16 -11.61 2.24
C TYR A 102 9.02 -11.34 1.25
N PHE A 103 7.86 -10.91 1.76
CA PHE A 103 6.71 -10.63 0.89
C PHE A 103 6.93 -9.41 0.00
N LEU A 104 7.62 -8.38 0.49
CA LEU A 104 7.96 -7.22 -0.34
C LEU A 104 8.90 -7.60 -1.50
N ALA A 105 9.85 -8.51 -1.26
CA ALA A 105 10.73 -9.03 -2.31
C ALA A 105 9.93 -9.84 -3.36
N ILE A 106 8.95 -10.65 -2.93
CA ILE A 106 8.05 -11.38 -3.83
C ILE A 106 7.22 -10.40 -4.67
N ASP A 107 6.62 -9.39 -4.07
CA ASP A 107 5.86 -8.36 -4.77
C ASP A 107 6.71 -7.66 -5.85
N HIS A 108 7.98 -7.38 -5.54
CA HIS A 108 8.91 -6.79 -6.48
C HIS A 108 9.18 -7.74 -7.67
N LEU A 109 9.40 -9.02 -7.42
CA LEU A 109 9.60 -10.03 -8.48
C LEU A 109 8.37 -10.17 -9.37
N ILE A 110 7.17 -10.19 -8.79
CA ILE A 110 5.90 -10.24 -9.55
C ILE A 110 5.81 -9.02 -10.46
N THR A 111 6.08 -7.83 -9.95
CA THR A 111 6.05 -6.58 -10.72
C THR A 111 7.04 -6.59 -11.88
N LEU A 112 8.26 -7.10 -11.66
CA LEU A 112 9.27 -7.22 -12.73
C LEU A 112 8.82 -8.17 -13.86
N HIS A 113 8.17 -9.30 -13.51
CA HIS A 113 7.68 -10.27 -14.49
C HIS A 113 6.46 -9.76 -15.28
N GLN A 114 5.66 -8.87 -14.70
CA GLN A 114 4.50 -8.27 -15.37
C GLN A 114 4.87 -7.15 -16.36
N ARG A 115 6.10 -6.64 -16.30
CA ARG A 115 6.58 -5.65 -17.28
C ARG A 115 6.79 -6.31 -18.65
N LYS A 116 5.90 -6.00 -19.59
CA LYS A 116 6.13 -6.37 -20.99
C LYS A 116 7.41 -5.68 -21.48
N PRO A 117 8.31 -6.38 -22.21
CA PRO A 117 9.47 -5.73 -22.80
C PRO A 117 8.97 -4.61 -23.73
N VAL A 118 9.42 -3.39 -23.50
CA VAL A 118 9.19 -2.29 -24.43
C VAL A 118 10.07 -2.57 -25.63
N VAL A 119 9.46 -2.96 -26.76
CA VAL A 119 10.17 -3.04 -28.04
C VAL A 119 10.45 -1.61 -28.46
N VAL A 120 11.65 -1.13 -28.22
CA VAL A 120 12.11 0.17 -28.72
C VAL A 120 12.39 -0.02 -30.22
N ASN A 121 11.43 0.37 -31.07
CA ASN A 121 11.73 0.57 -32.49
C ASN A 121 12.68 1.77 -32.58
N SER A 122 13.90 1.51 -32.99
CA SER A 122 14.94 2.50 -33.23
C SER A 122 14.59 3.36 -34.44
N SER A 123 13.79 4.39 -34.26
CA SER A 123 13.73 5.56 -35.14
C SER A 123 12.93 6.67 -34.45
N SER A 124 13.58 7.41 -33.59
CA SER A 124 13.32 8.82 -33.28
C SER A 124 14.21 9.24 -32.12
N THR A 125 15.24 10.00 -32.42
CA THR A 125 15.98 10.82 -31.48
C THR A 125 15.03 11.85 -30.87
N MET A 126 14.59 11.63 -29.67
CA MET A 126 14.06 12.68 -28.80
C MET A 126 14.68 12.53 -27.40
N ASN A 127 15.34 13.61 -26.97
CA ASN A 127 15.89 13.77 -25.63
C ASN A 127 14.84 13.43 -24.57
N ALA A 128 14.95 12.25 -24.02
CA ALA A 128 14.17 11.86 -22.85
C ALA A 128 14.87 12.40 -21.60
N LEU A 129 14.24 13.32 -20.91
CA LEU A 129 14.54 13.65 -19.53
C LEU A 129 14.48 12.35 -18.69
N PRO A 130 15.33 12.20 -17.65
CA PRO A 130 15.32 10.99 -16.85
C PRO A 130 13.96 10.86 -16.17
N ASN A 131 13.19 9.87 -16.59
CA ASN A 131 11.93 9.50 -15.97
C ASN A 131 12.19 9.05 -14.53
N GLN A 132 11.84 9.91 -13.59
CA GLN A 132 11.69 9.52 -12.20
C GLN A 132 10.47 8.60 -12.10
N HIS A 133 10.72 7.30 -12.09
CA HIS A 133 9.66 6.31 -11.86
C HIS A 133 9.21 6.37 -10.41
N LEU A 134 8.11 7.08 -10.17
CA LEU A 134 7.28 6.90 -8.99
C LEU A 134 6.69 5.46 -9.06
N TYR A 135 7.22 4.57 -8.24
CA TYR A 135 6.67 3.24 -8.09
C TYR A 135 5.40 3.30 -7.25
N PHE A 136 4.28 3.58 -7.91
CA PHE A 136 2.98 3.30 -7.32
C PHE A 136 2.67 1.82 -7.57
N GLN A 137 2.83 0.99 -6.56
CA GLN A 137 2.25 -0.34 -6.58
C GLN A 137 0.78 -0.24 -6.18
N VAL A 138 -0.07 0.14 -7.13
CA VAL A 138 -1.49 -0.16 -7.05
C VAL A 138 -1.62 -1.58 -7.58
N LEU A 139 -1.70 -2.55 -6.67
CA LEU A 139 -2.02 -3.91 -7.06
C LEU A 139 -3.53 -3.96 -7.30
N GLU A 140 -3.91 -4.21 -8.56
CA GLU A 140 -5.28 -4.51 -8.95
C GLU A 140 -5.74 -5.85 -8.36
#